data_9797b2fa1d84ecc7ed6c88a64901f56e
#
_entry.id   9797b2fa1d84ecc7ed6c88a64901f56e
#
_cell.length_a   1.000
_cell.length_b   1.000
_cell.length_c   1.000
_cell.angle_alpha   90.00
_cell.angle_beta   90.00
_cell.angle_gamma   90.00
#
_symmetry.space_group_name_H-M   'P 1'
#
loop_
_entity.id
_entity.type
_entity.pdbx_description
1 polymer ?
#
loop_
_entity_poly.entity_id
_entity_poly.type
_entity_poly.pdbx_seq_one_letter_code
_entity_poly.pdbx_strand_id
1 'polypeptide(L)'
;MANPNSSPLDTRQMETEDSETSPACVMTFNANDPSGAGGLTADISAIASAGSHSLAVVTGSYVRDTAEIFDHIAFDEDAVTEQARTALEDMPVSAIKVGFVGSPEIVSAIAEIASDYAEVPLIAYMPNLSWWDEEAIDNYLDAFRELLLPQTTVLVGNHSSLWRWLLPDWAGEKSPSARDIAKAASAFGVPYTLVTGIPMPDQFIDNVLATPQAVLYSEKFERFEAVFAGAGDTLTAALSALLA
;
A
#
# COMPACT_ATOMS: atom_id res chain seq x y z
N MET A 1 53.22 10.82 55.33
CA MET A 1 53.45 9.66 54.44
C MET A 1 52.24 9.53 53.53
N ALA A 2 52.38 10.00 52.32
CA ALA A 2 51.35 9.95 51.31
C ALA A 2 51.44 8.61 50.58
N ASN A 3 50.30 7.98 50.34
CA ASN A 3 50.18 6.73 49.62
C ASN A 3 49.92 7.03 48.11
N PRO A 4 50.84 6.71 47.20
CA PRO A 4 50.67 6.93 45.81
C PRO A 4 50.23 5.61 45.13
N ASN A 5 48.96 5.37 44.97
CA ASN A 5 48.46 4.38 43.99
C ASN A 5 46.98 4.59 43.72
N SER A 6 46.67 5.58 42.89
CA SER A 6 45.38 5.65 42.15
C SER A 6 45.73 5.57 40.68
N SER A 7 45.59 4.37 40.09
CA SER A 7 45.59 4.17 38.66
C SER A 7 44.45 4.95 38.02
N PRO A 8 44.66 5.63 36.87
CA PRO A 8 43.57 6.21 36.12
C PRO A 8 42.70 5.08 35.59
N LEU A 9 41.41 5.14 35.88
CA LEU A 9 40.38 4.32 35.21
C LEU A 9 40.48 4.56 33.71
N ASP A 10 40.75 3.47 33.00
CA ASP A 10 40.78 3.42 31.56
C ASP A 10 39.35 3.61 31.05
N THR A 11 39.02 4.83 30.60
CA THR A 11 37.75 5.23 30.00
C THR A 11 37.67 4.89 28.51
N ARG A 12 38.46 3.93 28.03
CA ARG A 12 38.42 3.47 26.64
C ARG A 12 37.75 2.11 26.50
N GLN A 13 36.47 2.02 26.76
CA GLN A 13 35.65 0.90 26.25
C GLN A 13 34.19 1.16 26.57
N MET A 14 33.57 2.09 25.92
CA MET A 14 32.10 2.14 25.69
C MET A 14 31.78 3.05 24.49
N GLU A 15 32.44 2.80 23.37
CA GLU A 15 31.91 3.16 22.08
C GLU A 15 31.38 1.85 21.46
N THR A 16 30.26 1.36 21.99
CA THR A 16 29.35 0.56 21.20
C THR A 16 28.71 1.54 20.26
N GLU A 17 29.16 1.54 19.01
CA GLU A 17 28.45 2.08 17.87
C GLU A 17 27.11 1.33 17.74
N ASP A 18 26.13 1.71 18.54
CA ASP A 18 24.74 1.63 18.09
C ASP A 18 24.61 2.76 17.04
N SER A 19 24.97 2.44 15.79
CA SER A 19 24.45 3.17 14.68
C SER A 19 22.95 2.90 14.69
N GLU A 20 22.18 3.71 15.39
CA GLU A 20 20.74 3.78 15.24
C GLU A 20 20.51 4.12 13.78
N THR A 21 20.29 3.09 12.95
CA THR A 21 19.87 3.28 11.57
C THR A 21 18.51 3.94 11.66
N SER A 22 18.41 5.14 11.12
CA SER A 22 17.12 5.84 11.05
C SER A 22 16.09 4.91 10.40
N PRO A 23 14.85 4.87 10.92
CA PRO A 23 13.82 4.02 10.35
C PRO A 23 13.60 4.36 8.87
N ALA A 24 13.38 3.34 8.05
CA ALA A 24 13.05 3.54 6.65
C ALA A 24 11.76 4.36 6.52
N CYS A 25 11.71 5.29 5.55
CA CYS A 25 10.54 6.12 5.32
C CYS A 25 9.66 5.52 4.22
N VAL A 26 8.38 5.38 4.50
CA VAL A 26 7.35 4.96 3.54
C VAL A 26 6.42 6.14 3.27
N MET A 27 6.41 6.63 2.03
CA MET A 27 5.40 7.60 1.63
C MET A 27 4.09 6.89 1.32
N THR A 28 3.00 7.34 1.93
CA THR A 28 1.67 6.79 1.67
C THR A 28 0.71 7.86 1.21
N PHE A 29 0.03 7.59 0.09
CA PHE A 29 -1.06 8.40 -0.47
C PHE A 29 -2.37 7.68 -0.20
N ASN A 30 -3.24 8.28 0.60
CA ASN A 30 -4.55 7.71 0.89
C ASN A 30 -5.53 8.77 1.39
N ALA A 31 -6.81 8.45 1.33
CA ALA A 31 -7.84 9.27 1.96
C ALA A 31 -7.83 9.10 3.49
N ASN A 32 -8.13 10.17 4.21
CA ASN A 32 -8.37 10.11 5.65
C ASN A 32 -9.66 9.32 5.94
N ASP A 33 -9.59 8.38 6.86
CA ASP A 33 -10.75 7.64 7.37
C ASP A 33 -11.07 8.11 8.81
N PRO A 34 -12.15 8.89 9.01
CA PRO A 34 -12.51 9.39 10.33
C PRO A 34 -12.97 8.27 11.30
N SER A 35 -13.34 7.09 10.79
CA SER A 35 -13.65 5.93 11.64
C SER A 35 -12.39 5.30 12.26
N GLY A 36 -11.22 5.63 11.75
CA GLY A 36 -9.92 5.09 12.20
C GLY A 36 -9.64 3.66 11.75
N ALA A 37 -10.54 3.03 10.97
CA ALA A 37 -10.42 1.63 10.60
C ALA A 37 -9.57 1.39 9.34
N GLY A 38 -9.60 2.32 8.39
CA GLY A 38 -8.92 2.19 7.09
C GLY A 38 -8.17 3.45 6.69
N GLY A 39 -7.92 3.59 5.39
CA GLY A 39 -7.31 4.75 4.80
C GLY A 39 -5.96 5.12 5.43
N LEU A 40 -5.67 6.40 5.46
CA LEU A 40 -4.39 6.92 5.96
C LEU A 40 -4.12 6.57 7.43
N THR A 41 -5.16 6.47 8.26
CA THR A 41 -5.04 6.09 9.68
C THR A 41 -4.51 4.66 9.83
N ALA A 42 -5.03 3.72 9.05
CA ALA A 42 -4.55 2.35 9.04
C ALA A 42 -3.11 2.27 8.50
N ASP A 43 -2.80 3.03 7.46
CA ASP A 43 -1.46 3.10 6.87
C ASP A 43 -0.42 3.54 7.88
N ILE A 44 -0.61 4.68 8.53
CA ILE A 44 0.31 5.23 9.54
C ILE A 44 0.52 4.22 10.66
N SER A 45 -0.56 3.62 11.16
CA SER A 45 -0.50 2.66 12.26
C SER A 45 0.27 1.40 11.88
N ALA A 46 0.04 0.85 10.68
CA ALA A 46 0.69 -0.35 10.20
C ALA A 46 2.17 -0.13 9.90
N ILE A 47 2.53 0.98 9.23
CA ILE A 47 3.90 1.36 8.93
C ILE A 47 4.70 1.54 10.22
N ALA A 48 4.16 2.28 11.20
CA ALA A 48 4.80 2.49 12.48
C ALA A 48 4.96 1.17 13.27
N SER A 49 3.95 0.29 13.24
CA SER A 49 4.01 -1.02 13.90
C SER A 49 5.05 -1.95 13.28
N ALA A 50 5.35 -1.78 11.99
CA ALA A 50 6.41 -2.52 11.29
C ALA A 50 7.81 -1.91 11.47
N GLY A 51 7.96 -0.82 12.24
CA GLY A 51 9.25 -0.20 12.56
C GLY A 51 9.72 0.86 11.56
N SER A 52 8.88 1.27 10.62
CA SER A 52 9.18 2.31 9.62
C SER A 52 8.50 3.64 9.98
N HIS A 53 8.95 4.72 9.35
CA HIS A 53 8.35 6.05 9.47
C HIS A 53 7.41 6.32 8.30
N SER A 54 6.22 6.88 8.58
CA SER A 54 5.23 7.20 7.55
C SER A 54 5.32 8.67 7.13
N LEU A 55 5.53 8.91 5.83
CA LEU A 55 5.32 10.20 5.18
C LEU A 55 3.89 10.21 4.62
N ALA A 56 2.96 10.77 5.39
CA ALA A 56 1.52 10.60 5.16
C ALA A 56 0.95 11.75 4.32
N VAL A 57 0.64 11.49 3.06
CA VAL A 57 0.02 12.44 2.13
C VAL A 57 -1.50 12.21 2.08
N VAL A 58 -2.25 13.21 2.48
CA VAL A 58 -3.72 13.16 2.52
C VAL A 58 -4.27 13.49 1.13
N THR A 59 -5.00 12.56 0.53
CA THR A 59 -5.60 12.76 -0.81
C THR A 59 -7.06 13.20 -0.75
N GLY A 60 -7.67 13.13 0.40
CA GLY A 60 -9.07 13.49 0.64
C GLY A 60 -9.58 12.94 1.95
N SER A 61 -10.88 12.88 2.12
CA SER A 61 -11.51 12.31 3.32
C SER A 61 -12.75 11.53 2.97
N TYR A 62 -12.91 10.34 3.56
CA TYR A 62 -14.16 9.60 3.51
C TYR A 62 -15.23 10.25 4.39
N VAL A 63 -16.47 10.21 3.91
CA VAL A 63 -17.67 10.40 4.71
C VAL A 63 -18.24 9.01 4.98
N ARG A 64 -17.94 8.47 6.16
CA ARG A 64 -18.28 7.08 6.49
C ARG A 64 -18.49 6.86 7.97
N ASP A 65 -19.18 5.78 8.31
CA ASP A 65 -19.14 5.17 9.62
C ASP A 65 -18.28 3.88 9.63
N THR A 66 -18.44 3.03 10.64
CA THR A 66 -17.69 1.78 10.76
C THR A 66 -18.17 0.67 9.80
N ALA A 67 -19.34 0.83 9.17
CA ALA A 67 -19.96 -0.18 8.30
C ALA A 67 -19.93 0.22 6.82
N GLU A 68 -20.22 1.49 6.50
CA GLU A 68 -20.46 1.95 5.13
C GLU A 68 -19.69 3.24 4.82
N ILE A 69 -19.32 3.39 3.53
CA ILE A 69 -18.81 4.63 2.96
C ILE A 69 -19.98 5.28 2.22
N PHE A 70 -20.31 6.51 2.60
CA PHE A 70 -21.42 7.28 2.03
C PHE A 70 -20.96 8.23 0.94
N ASP A 71 -19.73 8.77 1.07
CA ASP A 71 -19.17 9.75 0.14
C ASP A 71 -17.65 9.86 0.33
N HIS A 72 -17.01 10.57 -0.58
CA HIS A 72 -15.60 10.93 -0.54
C HIS A 72 -15.41 12.37 -1.02
N ILE A 73 -14.62 13.14 -0.29
CA ILE A 73 -14.23 14.51 -0.64
C ILE A 73 -12.76 14.46 -1.05
N ALA A 74 -12.48 14.51 -2.35
CA ALA A 74 -11.11 14.58 -2.86
C ALA A 74 -10.49 15.96 -2.56
N PHE A 75 -9.20 16.00 -2.30
CA PHE A 75 -8.44 17.25 -2.31
C PHE A 75 -8.12 17.63 -3.76
N ASP A 76 -7.69 18.86 -3.94
CA ASP A 76 -7.09 19.35 -5.17
C ASP A 76 -5.75 18.66 -5.42
N GLU A 77 -5.44 18.32 -6.67
CA GLU A 77 -4.22 17.62 -7.04
C GLU A 77 -2.95 18.43 -6.74
N ASP A 78 -3.02 19.77 -6.86
CA ASP A 78 -1.91 20.64 -6.50
C ASP A 78 -1.61 20.54 -5.00
N ALA A 79 -2.64 20.51 -4.15
CA ALA A 79 -2.47 20.34 -2.71
C ALA A 79 -1.85 18.99 -2.33
N VAL A 80 -2.19 17.92 -3.04
CA VAL A 80 -1.59 16.58 -2.83
C VAL A 80 -0.13 16.58 -3.27
N THR A 81 0.15 17.18 -4.44
CA THR A 81 1.50 17.30 -4.98
C THR A 81 2.42 18.10 -4.06
N GLU A 82 1.95 19.22 -3.54
CA GLU A 82 2.73 20.10 -2.65
C GLU A 82 3.07 19.40 -1.33
N GLN A 83 2.13 18.66 -0.73
CA GLN A 83 2.39 17.84 0.46
C GLN A 83 3.52 16.83 0.20
N ALA A 84 3.40 16.07 -0.90
CA ALA A 84 4.35 15.01 -1.22
C ALA A 84 5.75 15.56 -1.51
N ARG A 85 5.87 16.56 -2.40
CA ARG A 85 7.15 17.13 -2.79
C ARG A 85 7.86 17.79 -1.62
N THR A 86 7.13 18.50 -0.75
CA THR A 86 7.72 19.12 0.46
C THR A 86 8.30 18.07 1.40
N ALA A 87 7.61 16.93 1.59
CA ALA A 87 8.13 15.84 2.43
C ALA A 87 9.33 15.13 1.79
N LEU A 88 9.33 14.96 0.45
CA LEU A 88 10.41 14.31 -0.30
C LEU A 88 11.69 15.16 -0.38
N GLU A 89 11.56 16.49 -0.29
CA GLU A 89 12.72 17.40 -0.20
C GLU A 89 13.48 17.29 1.13
N ASP A 90 12.78 16.88 2.20
CA ASP A 90 13.34 16.80 3.56
C ASP A 90 13.82 15.39 3.92
N MET A 91 13.09 14.34 3.48
CA MET A 91 13.34 12.96 3.92
C MET A 91 13.46 11.99 2.74
N PRO A 92 14.48 11.09 2.75
CA PRO A 92 14.59 10.05 1.73
C PRO A 92 13.47 9.01 1.89
N VAL A 93 12.82 8.63 0.79
CA VAL A 93 11.78 7.60 0.76
C VAL A 93 12.35 6.26 0.30
N SER A 94 11.95 5.17 0.98
CA SER A 94 12.38 3.80 0.68
C SER A 94 11.28 2.96 0.01
N ALA A 95 10.01 3.33 0.16
CA ALA A 95 8.88 2.73 -0.52
C ALA A 95 7.74 3.74 -0.67
N ILE A 96 6.92 3.57 -1.71
CA ILE A 96 5.71 4.37 -1.94
C ILE A 96 4.50 3.45 -1.88
N LYS A 97 3.50 3.78 -1.06
CA LYS A 97 2.21 3.09 -1.01
C LYS A 97 1.12 4.00 -1.55
N VAL A 98 0.30 3.48 -2.46
CA VAL A 98 -0.87 4.18 -2.99
C VAL A 98 -2.13 3.40 -2.64
N GLY A 99 -3.04 4.03 -1.90
CA GLY A 99 -4.36 3.52 -1.58
C GLY A 99 -5.44 4.12 -2.48
N PHE A 100 -6.62 4.39 -1.92
CA PHE A 100 -7.66 5.13 -2.62
C PHE A 100 -7.36 6.63 -2.58
N VAL A 101 -7.23 7.25 -3.75
CA VAL A 101 -6.80 8.65 -3.84
C VAL A 101 -7.87 9.61 -4.37
N GLY A 102 -9.03 9.07 -4.80
CA GLY A 102 -10.26 9.85 -4.96
C GLY A 102 -10.50 10.47 -6.32
N SER A 103 -9.49 10.69 -7.17
CA SER A 103 -9.72 11.22 -8.52
C SER A 103 -8.66 10.80 -9.52
N PRO A 104 -8.96 10.79 -10.84
CA PRO A 104 -7.99 10.56 -11.91
C PRO A 104 -6.85 11.58 -11.92
N GLU A 105 -7.13 12.84 -11.58
CA GLU A 105 -6.15 13.93 -11.54
C GLU A 105 -5.10 13.65 -10.47
N ILE A 106 -5.53 13.21 -9.28
CA ILE A 106 -4.61 12.82 -8.20
C ILE A 106 -3.80 11.57 -8.59
N VAL A 107 -4.41 10.60 -9.28
CA VAL A 107 -3.66 9.44 -9.83
C VAL A 107 -2.55 9.92 -10.77
N SER A 108 -2.85 10.87 -11.66
CA SER A 108 -1.87 11.46 -12.57
C SER A 108 -0.74 12.16 -11.82
N ALA A 109 -1.07 12.99 -10.83
CA ALA A 109 -0.08 13.70 -10.03
C ALA A 109 0.85 12.73 -9.26
N ILE A 110 0.30 11.66 -8.68
CA ILE A 110 1.09 10.62 -7.99
C ILE A 110 1.98 9.87 -8.98
N ALA A 111 1.48 9.54 -10.16
CA ALA A 111 2.26 8.87 -11.19
C ALA A 111 3.44 9.74 -11.68
N GLU A 112 3.25 11.05 -11.79
CA GLU A 112 4.33 12.01 -12.10
C GLU A 112 5.39 12.02 -10.98
N ILE A 113 4.97 12.11 -9.72
CA ILE A 113 5.89 12.05 -8.57
C ILE A 113 6.64 10.72 -8.56
N ALA A 114 5.96 9.59 -8.73
CA ALA A 114 6.59 8.27 -8.72
C ALA A 114 7.63 8.11 -9.84
N SER A 115 7.43 8.76 -10.99
CA SER A 115 8.38 8.73 -12.10
C SER A 115 9.74 9.36 -11.77
N ASP A 116 9.76 10.32 -10.85
CA ASP A 116 10.99 10.95 -10.34
C ASP A 116 11.75 10.01 -9.38
N TYR A 117 11.10 8.94 -8.89
CA TYR A 117 11.62 7.96 -7.93
C TYR A 117 11.53 6.53 -8.45
N ALA A 118 11.88 6.30 -9.72
CA ALA A 118 11.72 5.03 -10.43
C ALA A 118 12.40 3.81 -9.75
N GLU A 119 13.43 4.03 -8.94
CA GLU A 119 14.12 2.97 -8.18
C GLU A 119 13.43 2.63 -6.86
N VAL A 120 12.46 3.42 -6.42
CA VAL A 120 11.71 3.20 -5.18
C VAL A 120 10.51 2.28 -5.47
N PRO A 121 10.35 1.15 -4.76
CA PRO A 121 9.23 0.26 -5.00
C PRO A 121 7.89 0.96 -4.71
N LEU A 122 6.97 0.87 -5.69
CA LEU A 122 5.61 1.37 -5.56
C LEU A 122 4.66 0.20 -5.32
N ILE A 123 3.91 0.27 -4.23
CA ILE A 123 2.92 -0.71 -3.83
C ILE A 123 1.53 -0.08 -3.98
N ALA A 124 0.78 -0.56 -4.97
CA ALA A 124 -0.55 -0.06 -5.28
C ALA A 124 -1.63 -0.98 -4.71
N TYR A 125 -2.57 -0.41 -3.96
CA TYR A 125 -3.72 -1.12 -3.42
C TYR A 125 -4.99 -0.75 -4.18
N MET A 126 -5.68 -1.76 -4.73
CA MET A 126 -6.99 -1.60 -5.34
C MET A 126 -8.08 -2.01 -4.35
N PRO A 127 -8.76 -1.06 -3.71
CA PRO A 127 -9.87 -1.33 -2.79
C PRO A 127 -11.14 -1.79 -3.52
N ASN A 128 -12.17 -2.12 -2.76
CA ASN A 128 -13.51 -2.27 -3.30
C ASN A 128 -14.13 -0.88 -3.51
N LEU A 129 -14.50 -0.56 -4.76
CA LEU A 129 -15.07 0.73 -5.15
C LEU A 129 -16.60 0.68 -5.34
N SER A 130 -17.27 -0.43 -5.01
CA SER A 130 -18.71 -0.64 -5.28
C SER A 130 -19.66 0.35 -4.56
N TRP A 131 -19.14 1.16 -3.66
CA TRP A 131 -19.86 2.24 -2.97
C TRP A 131 -19.87 3.55 -3.75
N TRP A 132 -19.02 3.67 -4.77
CA TRP A 132 -18.81 4.92 -5.52
C TRP A 132 -19.65 4.95 -6.81
N ASP A 133 -19.75 6.12 -7.44
CA ASP A 133 -20.44 6.31 -8.71
C ASP A 133 -19.75 5.54 -9.86
N GLU A 134 -20.54 4.91 -10.74
CA GLU A 134 -20.04 4.01 -11.78
C GLU A 134 -19.14 4.73 -12.80
N GLU A 135 -19.53 5.95 -13.23
CA GLU A 135 -18.75 6.75 -14.18
C GLU A 135 -17.43 7.22 -13.54
N ALA A 136 -17.47 7.59 -12.25
CA ALA A 136 -16.28 7.95 -11.49
C ALA A 136 -15.33 6.75 -11.32
N ILE A 137 -15.87 5.55 -11.08
CA ILE A 137 -15.09 4.31 -11.01
C ILE A 137 -14.35 4.06 -12.31
N ASP A 138 -15.04 4.13 -13.45
CA ASP A 138 -14.45 3.82 -14.77
C ASP A 138 -13.30 4.80 -15.08
N ASN A 139 -13.51 6.09 -14.91
CA ASN A 139 -12.48 7.11 -15.13
C ASN A 139 -11.27 6.92 -14.19
N TYR A 140 -11.52 6.61 -12.92
CA TYR A 140 -10.48 6.33 -11.93
C TYR A 140 -9.66 5.08 -12.29
N LEU A 141 -10.33 3.98 -12.63
CA LEU A 141 -9.70 2.71 -13.00
C LEU A 141 -8.88 2.83 -14.30
N ASP A 142 -9.33 3.63 -15.25
CA ASP A 142 -8.61 3.91 -16.49
C ASP A 142 -7.32 4.69 -16.21
N ALA A 143 -7.40 5.77 -15.43
CA ALA A 143 -6.21 6.53 -15.04
C ALA A 143 -5.22 5.67 -14.24
N PHE A 144 -5.73 4.87 -13.29
CA PHE A 144 -4.91 3.98 -12.46
C PHE A 144 -4.18 2.93 -13.34
N ARG A 145 -4.88 2.35 -14.32
CA ARG A 145 -4.35 1.36 -15.25
C ARG A 145 -3.30 1.94 -16.19
N GLU A 146 -3.55 3.13 -16.73
CA GLU A 146 -2.69 3.73 -17.76
C GLU A 146 -1.47 4.44 -17.18
N LEU A 147 -1.60 5.05 -16.01
CA LEU A 147 -0.58 5.94 -15.45
C LEU A 147 0.19 5.31 -14.27
N LEU A 148 -0.52 4.59 -13.38
CA LEU A 148 0.09 4.12 -12.14
C LEU A 148 0.59 2.67 -12.25
N LEU A 149 -0.17 1.75 -12.89
CA LEU A 149 0.26 0.36 -13.01
C LEU A 149 1.62 0.18 -13.70
N PRO A 150 1.99 0.95 -14.75
CA PRO A 150 3.31 0.83 -15.37
C PRO A 150 4.50 1.06 -14.42
N GLN A 151 4.26 1.75 -13.30
CA GLN A 151 5.26 2.08 -12.28
C GLN A 151 5.12 1.21 -11.02
N THR A 152 4.09 0.35 -10.98
CA THR A 152 3.76 -0.45 -9.80
C THR A 152 4.64 -1.69 -9.70
N THR A 153 5.35 -1.83 -8.58
CA THR A 153 6.14 -3.02 -8.25
C THR A 153 5.24 -4.15 -7.76
N VAL A 154 4.31 -3.84 -6.86
CA VAL A 154 3.36 -4.83 -6.31
C VAL A 154 1.95 -4.27 -6.37
N LEU A 155 1.06 -4.95 -7.10
CA LEU A 155 -0.37 -4.68 -7.04
C LEU A 155 -1.01 -5.57 -5.97
N VAL A 156 -1.76 -4.96 -5.05
CA VAL A 156 -2.48 -5.65 -3.99
C VAL A 156 -3.98 -5.43 -4.18
N GLY A 157 -4.77 -6.47 -4.03
CA GLY A 157 -6.23 -6.33 -4.05
C GLY A 157 -6.98 -7.62 -3.77
N ASN A 158 -8.26 -7.49 -3.46
CA ASN A 158 -9.12 -8.64 -3.29
C ASN A 158 -9.38 -9.32 -4.63
N HIS A 159 -9.47 -10.65 -4.62
CA HIS A 159 -9.72 -11.46 -5.82
C HIS A 159 -10.89 -10.95 -6.67
N SER A 160 -12.03 -10.65 -6.04
CA SER A 160 -13.21 -10.20 -6.78
C SER A 160 -13.06 -8.78 -7.38
N SER A 161 -12.32 -7.89 -6.72
CA SER A 161 -12.06 -6.54 -7.22
C SER A 161 -11.09 -6.58 -8.40
N LEU A 162 -9.96 -7.28 -8.24
CA LEU A 162 -8.97 -7.41 -9.31
C LEU A 162 -9.52 -8.17 -10.53
N TRP A 163 -10.30 -9.21 -10.30
CA TRP A 163 -10.95 -9.94 -11.39
C TRP A 163 -11.85 -9.03 -12.23
N ARG A 164 -12.81 -8.33 -11.59
CA ARG A 164 -13.75 -7.45 -12.31
C ARG A 164 -13.04 -6.35 -13.09
N TRP A 165 -11.96 -5.85 -12.56
CA TRP A 165 -11.20 -4.77 -13.19
C TRP A 165 -10.28 -5.23 -14.32
N LEU A 166 -9.45 -6.24 -14.06
CA LEU A 166 -8.40 -6.64 -15.01
C LEU A 166 -8.85 -7.69 -16.01
N LEU A 167 -9.92 -8.41 -15.74
CA LEU A 167 -10.43 -9.52 -16.53
C LEU A 167 -11.97 -9.43 -16.69
N PRO A 168 -12.54 -8.29 -17.14
CA PRO A 168 -13.99 -8.11 -17.22
C PRO A 168 -14.63 -9.14 -18.17
N ASP A 169 -13.95 -9.52 -19.25
CA ASP A 169 -14.42 -10.46 -20.29
C ASP A 169 -14.00 -11.92 -19.99
N TRP A 170 -13.70 -12.26 -18.74
CA TRP A 170 -13.28 -13.62 -18.38
C TRP A 170 -14.35 -14.66 -18.73
N ALA A 171 -14.05 -15.52 -19.70
CA ALA A 171 -14.97 -16.54 -20.22
C ALA A 171 -14.67 -17.96 -19.70
N GLY A 172 -13.79 -18.11 -18.71
CA GLY A 172 -13.45 -19.41 -18.11
C GLY A 172 -14.62 -20.02 -17.33
N GLU A 173 -14.73 -21.35 -17.30
CA GLU A 173 -15.75 -22.08 -16.51
C GLU A 173 -15.60 -21.85 -14.99
N LYS A 174 -14.40 -21.53 -14.54
CA LYS A 174 -14.07 -21.21 -13.14
C LYS A 174 -13.60 -19.78 -13.02
N SER A 175 -13.68 -19.24 -11.82
CA SER A 175 -13.06 -17.95 -11.51
C SER A 175 -11.56 -17.95 -11.85
N PRO A 176 -10.99 -16.81 -12.29
CA PRO A 176 -9.57 -16.73 -12.61
C PRO A 176 -8.72 -17.06 -11.37
N SER A 177 -7.61 -17.72 -11.59
CA SER A 177 -6.61 -17.95 -10.56
C SER A 177 -5.80 -16.68 -10.27
N ALA A 178 -5.03 -16.65 -9.16
CA ALA A 178 -4.11 -15.56 -8.88
C ALA A 178 -3.09 -15.34 -10.02
N ARG A 179 -2.66 -16.40 -10.70
CA ARG A 179 -1.78 -16.29 -11.87
C ARG A 179 -2.45 -15.66 -13.08
N ASP A 180 -3.73 -15.93 -13.32
CA ASP A 180 -4.47 -15.30 -14.42
C ASP A 180 -4.59 -13.79 -14.18
N ILE A 181 -4.87 -13.40 -12.93
CA ILE A 181 -4.89 -11.99 -12.51
C ILE A 181 -3.49 -11.37 -12.64
N ALA A 182 -2.43 -12.03 -12.15
CA ALA A 182 -1.06 -11.55 -12.27
C ALA A 182 -0.62 -11.41 -13.74
N LYS A 183 -1.07 -12.32 -14.62
CA LYS A 183 -0.82 -12.22 -16.06
C LYS A 183 -1.53 -11.01 -16.67
N ALA A 184 -2.76 -10.72 -16.27
CA ALA A 184 -3.47 -9.53 -16.71
C ALA A 184 -2.80 -8.24 -16.19
N ALA A 185 -2.40 -8.19 -14.93
CA ALA A 185 -1.66 -7.05 -14.35
C ALA A 185 -0.32 -6.82 -15.04
N SER A 186 0.39 -7.90 -15.42
CA SER A 186 1.68 -7.80 -16.11
C SER A 186 1.59 -7.22 -17.52
N ALA A 187 0.43 -7.26 -18.16
CA ALA A 187 0.20 -6.58 -19.43
C ALA A 187 0.30 -5.05 -19.31
N PHE A 188 0.15 -4.52 -18.08
CA PHE A 188 0.33 -3.12 -17.73
C PHE A 188 1.65 -2.83 -17.02
N GLY A 189 2.59 -3.78 -17.00
CA GLY A 189 3.93 -3.59 -16.43
C GLY A 189 4.13 -4.11 -15.00
N VAL A 190 3.09 -4.59 -14.32
CA VAL A 190 3.17 -5.04 -12.91
C VAL A 190 3.85 -6.40 -12.80
N PRO A 191 5.02 -6.51 -12.13
CA PRO A 191 5.73 -7.80 -12.00
C PRO A 191 5.14 -8.72 -10.92
N TYR A 192 4.61 -8.17 -9.83
CA TYR A 192 4.10 -8.94 -8.69
C TYR A 192 2.66 -8.55 -8.35
N THR A 193 1.82 -9.54 -8.08
CA THR A 193 0.42 -9.31 -7.66
C THR A 193 0.11 -10.13 -6.42
N LEU A 194 -0.31 -9.45 -5.35
CA LEU A 194 -0.83 -10.09 -4.13
C LEU A 194 -2.36 -10.10 -4.21
N VAL A 195 -2.92 -11.26 -4.52
CA VAL A 195 -4.36 -11.50 -4.59
C VAL A 195 -4.85 -12.02 -3.26
N THR A 196 -5.72 -11.28 -2.60
CA THR A 196 -6.26 -11.65 -1.28
C THR A 196 -7.69 -12.18 -1.38
N GLY A 197 -8.09 -13.00 -0.40
CA GLY A 197 -9.46 -13.45 -0.26
C GLY A 197 -9.96 -14.37 -1.37
N ILE A 198 -9.10 -15.19 -1.96
CA ILE A 198 -9.51 -16.21 -2.94
C ILE A 198 -10.35 -17.25 -2.21
N PRO A 199 -11.62 -17.48 -2.62
CA PRO A 199 -12.48 -18.44 -1.94
C PRO A 199 -11.94 -19.89 -2.03
N MET A 200 -11.89 -20.58 -0.92
CA MET A 200 -11.50 -21.98 -0.81
C MET A 200 -12.63 -22.81 -0.18
N PRO A 201 -12.65 -24.15 -0.35
CA PRO A 201 -13.59 -25.02 0.36
C PRO A 201 -13.49 -24.87 1.89
N ASP A 202 -14.53 -25.32 2.60
CA ASP A 202 -14.57 -25.41 4.06
C ASP A 202 -14.37 -24.08 4.81
N GLN A 203 -14.92 -22.98 4.26
CA GLN A 203 -14.84 -21.63 4.84
C GLN A 203 -13.41 -21.12 5.02
N PHE A 204 -12.53 -21.42 4.08
CA PHE A 204 -11.21 -20.84 4.01
C PHE A 204 -11.09 -19.81 2.89
N ILE A 205 -10.11 -18.96 3.02
CA ILE A 205 -9.61 -18.08 1.95
C ILE A 205 -8.11 -18.31 1.77
N ASP A 206 -7.64 -18.07 0.57
CA ASP A 206 -6.22 -18.09 0.24
C ASP A 206 -5.75 -16.69 -0.14
N ASN A 207 -4.58 -16.28 0.34
CA ASN A 207 -3.88 -15.09 -0.09
C ASN A 207 -2.64 -15.54 -0.86
N VAL A 208 -2.53 -15.09 -2.10
CA VAL A 208 -1.53 -15.60 -3.04
C VAL A 208 -0.69 -14.47 -3.62
N LEU A 209 0.62 -14.54 -3.43
CA LEU A 209 1.58 -13.74 -4.17
C LEU A 209 1.97 -14.47 -5.45
N ALA A 210 1.74 -13.85 -6.59
CA ALA A 210 1.98 -14.43 -7.90
C ALA A 210 2.73 -13.48 -8.84
N THR A 211 3.43 -14.10 -9.78
CA THR A 211 3.91 -13.49 -11.02
C THR A 211 3.14 -14.09 -12.21
N PRO A 212 3.28 -13.58 -13.43
CA PRO A 212 2.71 -14.20 -14.62
C PRO A 212 3.15 -15.66 -14.82
N GLN A 213 4.35 -16.01 -14.34
CA GLN A 213 4.95 -17.32 -14.54
C GLN A 213 4.66 -18.31 -13.42
N ALA A 214 4.54 -17.83 -12.17
CA ALA A 214 4.47 -18.71 -11.00
C ALA A 214 3.67 -18.12 -9.83
N VAL A 215 3.12 -18.98 -9.00
CA VAL A 215 2.76 -18.66 -7.62
C VAL A 215 4.05 -18.70 -6.80
N LEU A 216 4.36 -17.59 -6.14
CA LEU A 216 5.57 -17.47 -5.31
C LEU A 216 5.30 -17.89 -3.87
N TYR A 217 4.14 -17.52 -3.35
CA TYR A 217 3.71 -17.84 -2.00
C TYR A 217 2.18 -17.93 -1.93
N SER A 218 1.68 -18.75 -1.05
CA SER A 218 0.25 -18.92 -0.78
C SER A 218 0.07 -19.23 0.70
N GLU A 219 -0.89 -18.55 1.34
CA GLU A 219 -1.21 -18.77 2.74
C GLU A 219 -2.72 -18.84 2.94
N LYS A 220 -3.16 -19.91 3.57
CA LYS A 220 -4.56 -20.23 3.81
C LYS A 220 -5.01 -19.71 5.17
N PHE A 221 -6.11 -18.98 5.20
CA PHE A 221 -6.72 -18.44 6.42
C PHE A 221 -8.15 -18.94 6.57
N GLU A 222 -8.59 -19.07 7.81
CA GLU A 222 -10.01 -19.27 8.11
C GLU A 222 -10.79 -18.00 7.76
N ARG A 223 -11.93 -18.20 7.07
CA ARG A 223 -12.82 -17.09 6.72
C ARG A 223 -13.73 -16.79 7.89
N PHE A 224 -13.62 -15.62 8.44
CA PHE A 224 -14.58 -15.14 9.43
C PHE A 224 -15.86 -14.62 8.75
N GLU A 225 -17.01 -14.85 9.41
CA GLU A 225 -18.30 -14.27 8.99
C GLU A 225 -18.39 -12.79 9.43
N ALA A 226 -17.41 -12.00 9.03
CA ALA A 226 -17.30 -10.58 9.36
C ALA A 226 -16.64 -9.82 8.21
N VAL A 227 -16.95 -8.53 8.12
CA VAL A 227 -16.28 -7.57 7.24
C VAL A 227 -15.31 -6.76 8.08
N PHE A 228 -14.05 -6.73 7.68
CA PHE A 228 -13.00 -5.96 8.33
C PHE A 228 -12.69 -4.72 7.51
N ALA A 229 -13.19 -3.56 7.97
CA ALA A 229 -12.83 -2.29 7.38
C ALA A 229 -11.33 -2.06 7.53
N GLY A 230 -10.68 -1.56 6.45
CA GLY A 230 -9.26 -1.20 6.45
C GLY A 230 -8.26 -2.35 6.41
N ALA A 231 -8.70 -3.63 6.38
CA ALA A 231 -7.79 -4.77 6.34
C ALA A 231 -6.83 -4.73 5.14
N GLY A 232 -7.31 -4.28 3.98
CA GLY A 232 -6.47 -4.14 2.78
C GLY A 232 -5.46 -3.01 2.89
N ASP A 233 -5.84 -1.86 3.46
CA ASP A 233 -4.92 -0.76 3.73
C ASP A 233 -3.83 -1.20 4.70
N THR A 234 -4.22 -1.79 5.83
CA THR A 234 -3.28 -2.30 6.86
C THR A 234 -2.28 -3.31 6.27
N LEU A 235 -2.76 -4.29 5.50
CA LEU A 235 -1.91 -5.30 4.87
C LEU A 235 -0.91 -4.66 3.89
N THR A 236 -1.41 -3.76 3.04
CA THR A 236 -0.58 -3.12 2.01
C THR A 236 0.45 -2.18 2.62
N ALA A 237 0.07 -1.44 3.65
CA ALA A 237 0.96 -0.56 4.38
C ALA A 237 2.07 -1.33 5.14
N ALA A 238 1.72 -2.44 5.80
CA ALA A 238 2.70 -3.32 6.43
C ALA A 238 3.65 -3.94 5.40
N LEU A 239 3.12 -4.39 4.25
CA LEU A 239 3.95 -4.88 3.13
C LEU A 239 4.93 -3.80 2.64
N SER A 240 4.47 -2.56 2.49
CA SER A 240 5.31 -1.45 2.06
C SER A 240 6.45 -1.16 3.04
N ALA A 241 6.15 -1.21 4.35
CA ALA A 241 7.16 -1.03 5.40
C ALA A 241 8.19 -2.17 5.45
N LEU A 242 7.79 -3.40 5.09
CA LEU A 242 8.70 -4.56 5.04
C LEU A 242 9.55 -4.59 3.77
N LEU A 243 9.17 -3.85 2.73
CA LEU A 243 9.93 -3.70 1.49
C LEU A 243 10.88 -2.50 1.52
N ALA A 244 10.63 -1.55 2.41
CA ALA A 244 11.44 -0.36 2.64
C ALA A 244 12.75 -0.69 3.38
#